data_25482cf8850ba34b267a477d39d22bd5
#
_entry.id   25482cf8850ba34b267a477d39d22bd5
#
_cell.length_a   1.000
_cell.length_b   1.000
_cell.length_c   1.000
_cell.angle_alpha   90.00
_cell.angle_beta   90.00
_cell.angle_gamma   90.00
#
_symmetry.space_group_name_H-M   'P 1'
#
loop_
_entity.id
_entity.type
_entity.pdbx_description
1 polymer ?
#
loop_
_entity_poly.entity_id
_entity_poly.type
_entity_poly.pdbx_seq_one_letter_code
_entity_poly.pdbx_strand_id
1 'polypeptide(L)'
;GDVYKRQAYQYDCKHIHLFGIEISQRGDVYRVFWDIGFCTGSVSIEARLQFPHLAVISFEIRPEGKELMDTNSRRFGAPGITAVTGDFLHTDLTPFARPDAVFIGGHGGHLEEMIEKVKQVLHPEGCIVFNSVSAESKEAFCRGIERNGMVLHPSTHIALNEYNPIEIMKATLS
;
A
#
# COMPACT_ATOMS: atom_id res chain seq x y z
N GLY A 1 15.96 10.23 8.24
CA GLY A 1 14.62 10.37 7.94
C GLY A 1 14.16 10.08 6.52
N ASP A 2 13.78 11.12 5.77
CA ASP A 2 13.08 10.96 4.48
C ASP A 2 13.99 10.51 3.31
N VAL A 3 15.28 10.79 3.36
CA VAL A 3 16.27 10.34 2.37
C VAL A 3 16.42 8.81 2.42
N TYR A 4 16.30 8.25 3.59
CA TYR A 4 16.40 6.83 3.89
C TYR A 4 15.26 6.02 3.28
N LYS A 5 14.04 6.50 3.49
CA LYS A 5 12.85 5.89 2.90
C LYS A 5 12.89 5.97 1.37
N ARG A 6 13.39 7.08 0.82
CA ARG A 6 13.54 7.25 -0.64
C ARG A 6 14.53 6.28 -1.26
N GLN A 7 15.68 6.01 -0.61
CA GLN A 7 16.66 5.07 -1.15
C GLN A 7 16.18 3.61 -1.05
N ALA A 8 15.58 3.21 0.06
CA ALA A 8 14.99 1.89 0.18
C ALA A 8 13.89 1.67 -0.85
N TYR A 9 12.97 2.61 -1.01
CA TYR A 9 11.89 2.51 -2.00
C TYR A 9 12.39 2.58 -3.44
N GLN A 10 13.44 3.35 -3.73
CA GLN A 10 13.99 3.49 -5.07
C GLN A 10 14.73 2.24 -5.53
N TYR A 11 15.33 1.47 -4.61
CA TYR A 11 15.96 0.18 -4.90
C TYR A 11 14.97 -0.96 -4.92
N ASP A 12 13.99 -0.98 -4.03
CA ASP A 12 13.01 -2.04 -3.89
C ASP A 12 11.95 -2.05 -5.01
N CYS A 13 11.54 -0.88 -5.47
CA CYS A 13 10.51 -0.77 -6.50
C CYS A 13 10.95 -1.23 -7.88
N LYS A 14 12.25 -1.30 -8.17
CA LYS A 14 12.76 -1.80 -9.44
C LYS A 14 12.92 -3.31 -9.51
N HIS A 15 13.03 -3.98 -8.37
CA HIS A 15 13.34 -5.41 -8.29
C HIS A 15 12.23 -6.26 -7.66
N ILE A 16 11.30 -5.63 -6.99
CA ILE A 16 10.19 -6.32 -6.37
C ILE A 16 8.95 -5.85 -7.11
N HIS A 17 8.43 -6.70 -7.97
CA HIS A 17 7.15 -6.51 -8.65
C HIS A 17 6.16 -5.75 -7.79
N LEU A 18 6.20 -4.47 -7.77
CA LEU A 18 5.52 -3.53 -6.91
C LEU A 18 4.87 -4.21 -5.72
N PHE A 19 5.73 -4.67 -4.75
CA PHE A 19 5.26 -5.28 -3.52
C PHE A 19 4.50 -6.60 -3.68
N GLY A 20 4.85 -7.45 -4.66
CA GLY A 20 4.16 -8.70 -4.92
C GLY A 20 2.77 -8.53 -5.53
N ILE A 21 2.45 -7.33 -5.99
CA ILE A 21 1.27 -7.07 -6.78
C ILE A 21 1.56 -7.51 -8.21
N GLU A 22 1.19 -8.73 -8.56
CA GLU A 22 1.09 -9.13 -9.95
C GLU A 22 -0.13 -8.42 -10.56
N ILE A 23 0.10 -7.23 -11.08
CA ILE A 23 -0.87 -6.59 -11.95
C ILE A 23 -0.76 -7.29 -13.30
N SER A 24 -1.38 -8.46 -13.40
CA SER A 24 -1.47 -9.14 -14.69
C SER A 24 -2.23 -8.22 -15.63
N GLN A 25 -1.64 -7.90 -16.76
CA GLN A 25 -2.30 -7.26 -17.88
C GLN A 25 -3.37 -8.20 -18.46
N ARG A 26 -4.39 -8.49 -17.69
CA ARG A 26 -5.58 -9.15 -18.21
C ARG A 26 -6.50 -8.07 -18.76
N GLY A 27 -6.37 -7.79 -20.06
CA GLY A 27 -7.34 -7.03 -20.82
C GLY A 27 -7.70 -5.66 -20.26
N ASP A 28 -8.41 -4.86 -20.96
CA ASP A 28 -8.79 -3.46 -20.75
C ASP A 28 -9.55 -3.12 -19.45
N VAL A 29 -9.31 -3.83 -18.35
CA VAL A 29 -9.94 -3.55 -17.06
C VAL A 29 -9.05 -2.59 -16.28
N TYR A 30 -9.55 -1.39 -16.06
CA TYR A 30 -8.95 -0.41 -15.15
C TYR A 30 -8.79 -1.04 -13.78
N ARG A 31 -7.56 -1.17 -13.30
CA ARG A 31 -7.27 -1.68 -11.97
C ARG A 31 -7.12 -0.53 -11.00
N VAL A 32 -7.54 -0.77 -9.77
CA VAL A 32 -7.55 0.22 -8.69
C VAL A 32 -6.55 -0.19 -7.61
N PHE A 33 -5.68 0.73 -7.27
CA PHE A 33 -4.69 0.58 -6.21
C PHE A 33 -4.96 1.58 -5.09
N TRP A 34 -4.97 1.11 -3.85
CA TRP A 34 -5.07 1.95 -2.67
C TRP A 34 -3.77 1.92 -1.87
N ASP A 35 -3.29 3.10 -1.51
CA ASP A 35 -2.12 3.30 -0.65
C ASP A 35 -2.60 3.91 0.68
N ILE A 36 -2.62 3.11 1.73
CA ILE A 36 -3.11 3.52 3.05
C ILE A 36 -1.92 3.91 3.93
N GLY A 37 -1.97 5.14 4.46
CA GLY A 37 -0.84 5.71 5.19
C GLY A 37 0.32 6.04 4.27
N PHE A 38 0.05 6.80 3.22
CA PHE A 38 1.01 7.04 2.13
C PHE A 38 2.22 7.88 2.52
N CYS A 39 2.20 8.57 3.64
CA CYS A 39 3.31 9.37 4.15
C CYS A 39 3.78 10.45 3.17
N THR A 40 4.88 10.20 2.45
CA THR A 40 5.42 11.11 1.41
C THR A 40 4.86 10.83 0.01
N GLY A 41 4.09 9.77 -0.15
CA GLY A 41 3.50 9.35 -1.42
C GLY A 41 4.43 8.55 -2.32
N SER A 42 5.57 8.10 -1.84
CA SER A 42 6.58 7.40 -2.67
C SER A 42 6.04 6.12 -3.32
N VAL A 43 5.27 5.32 -2.60
CA VAL A 43 4.66 4.09 -3.13
C VAL A 43 3.62 4.41 -4.20
N SER A 44 2.74 5.36 -3.93
CA SER A 44 1.73 5.83 -4.89
C SER A 44 2.35 6.39 -6.17
N ILE A 45 3.39 7.19 -6.04
CA ILE A 45 4.11 7.80 -7.18
C ILE A 45 4.76 6.72 -8.03
N GLU A 46 5.47 5.77 -7.40
CA GLU A 46 6.10 4.68 -8.13
C GLU A 46 5.07 3.79 -8.83
N ALA A 47 3.97 3.46 -8.16
CA ALA A 47 2.86 2.72 -8.76
C ALA A 47 2.31 3.43 -9.99
N ARG A 48 2.11 4.73 -9.92
CA ARG A 48 1.62 5.55 -11.02
C ARG A 48 2.58 5.61 -12.20
N LEU A 49 3.89 5.68 -11.92
CA LEU A 49 4.92 5.71 -12.95
C LEU A 49 5.09 4.37 -13.67
N GLN A 50 5.04 3.26 -12.93
CA GLN A 50 5.18 1.93 -13.50
C GLN A 50 3.91 1.44 -14.22
N PHE A 51 2.74 1.86 -13.76
CA PHE A 51 1.44 1.44 -14.29
C PHE A 51 0.56 2.65 -14.64
N PRO A 52 0.77 3.28 -15.80
CA PRO A 52 0.07 4.52 -16.18
C PRO A 52 -1.45 4.41 -16.25
N HIS A 53 -1.98 3.20 -16.41
CA HIS A 53 -3.44 2.94 -16.48
C HIS A 53 -4.05 2.62 -15.10
N LEU A 54 -3.24 2.54 -14.06
CA LEU A 54 -3.70 2.25 -12.71
C LEU A 54 -4.40 3.48 -12.11
N ALA A 55 -5.60 3.29 -11.56
CA ALA A 55 -6.22 4.31 -10.72
C ALA A 55 -5.62 4.22 -9.31
N VAL A 56 -5.01 5.29 -8.83
CA VAL A 56 -4.35 5.33 -7.52
C VAL A 56 -5.13 6.23 -6.58
N ILE A 57 -5.58 5.66 -5.46
CA ILE A 57 -6.26 6.38 -4.38
C ILE A 57 -5.45 6.20 -3.10
N SER A 58 -5.04 7.31 -2.50
CA SER A 58 -4.08 7.31 -1.41
C SER A 58 -4.66 8.01 -0.18
N PHE A 59 -4.54 7.40 0.99
CA PHE A 59 -5.11 7.86 2.24
C PHE A 59 -4.01 8.22 3.23
N GLU A 60 -4.10 9.38 3.86
CA GLU A 60 -3.17 9.82 4.89
C GLU A 60 -3.91 10.57 6.00
N ILE A 61 -3.65 10.18 7.25
CA ILE A 61 -4.30 10.81 8.41
C ILE A 61 -3.81 12.23 8.66
N ARG A 62 -2.55 12.54 8.30
CA ARG A 62 -1.96 13.86 8.56
C ARG A 62 -2.54 14.91 7.62
N PRO A 63 -2.92 16.08 8.15
CA PRO A 63 -3.53 17.13 7.34
C PRO A 63 -2.68 17.60 6.16
N GLU A 64 -1.36 17.63 6.32
CA GLU A 64 -0.40 18.01 5.27
C GLU A 64 -0.22 16.98 4.15
N GLY A 65 -0.80 15.80 4.28
CA GLY A 65 -0.62 14.70 3.33
C GLY A 65 -0.95 15.07 1.89
N LYS A 66 -2.05 15.76 1.67
CA LYS A 66 -2.47 16.17 0.32
C LYS A 66 -1.46 17.12 -0.32
N GLU A 67 -0.98 18.10 0.40
CA GLU A 67 0.03 19.05 -0.10
C GLU A 67 1.34 18.34 -0.41
N LEU A 68 1.77 17.42 0.46
CA LEU A 68 2.96 16.59 0.22
C LEU A 68 2.81 15.73 -1.03
N MET A 69 1.66 15.09 -1.21
CA MET A 69 1.40 14.29 -2.41
C MET A 69 1.41 15.16 -3.66
N ASP A 70 0.75 16.30 -3.66
CA ASP A 70 0.72 17.23 -4.78
C ASP A 70 2.13 17.71 -5.17
N THR A 71 2.93 18.08 -4.19
CA THR A 71 4.31 18.52 -4.39
C THR A 71 5.18 17.40 -4.97
N ASN A 72 5.14 16.22 -4.37
CA ASN A 72 5.98 15.10 -4.78
C ASN A 72 5.53 14.50 -6.11
N SER A 73 4.23 14.39 -6.36
CA SER A 73 3.72 13.88 -7.65
C SER A 73 4.09 14.79 -8.81
N ARG A 74 4.04 16.10 -8.64
CA ARG A 74 4.53 17.06 -9.64
C ARG A 74 6.03 16.93 -9.87
N ARG A 75 6.79 16.84 -8.78
CA ARG A 75 8.26 16.71 -8.86
C ARG A 75 8.71 15.49 -9.66
N PHE A 76 8.01 14.39 -9.54
CA PHE A 76 8.33 13.12 -10.21
C PHE A 76 7.52 12.86 -11.47
N GLY A 77 6.67 13.77 -11.88
CA GLY A 77 5.87 13.62 -13.09
C GLY A 77 4.83 12.50 -13.03
N ALA A 78 4.20 12.30 -11.87
CA ALA A 78 3.20 11.27 -11.62
C ALA A 78 1.80 11.87 -11.37
N PRO A 79 1.12 12.40 -12.39
CA PRO A 79 -0.20 13.01 -12.22
C PRO A 79 -1.29 11.97 -12.00
N GLY A 80 -2.45 12.40 -11.50
CA GLY A 80 -3.66 11.58 -11.43
C GLY A 80 -3.79 10.73 -10.17
N ILE A 81 -3.02 11.00 -9.12
CA ILE A 81 -3.17 10.37 -7.80
C ILE A 81 -4.25 11.11 -7.02
N THR A 82 -5.27 10.40 -6.55
CA THR A 82 -6.30 10.94 -5.67
C THR A 82 -5.83 10.82 -4.23
N ALA A 83 -5.51 11.94 -3.58
CA ALA A 83 -5.12 11.98 -2.18
C ALA A 83 -6.31 12.34 -1.29
N VAL A 84 -6.57 11.49 -0.29
CA VAL A 84 -7.64 11.63 0.69
C VAL A 84 -7.02 11.83 2.07
N THR A 85 -7.29 12.96 2.72
CA THR A 85 -6.83 13.22 4.09
C THR A 85 -7.90 12.87 5.10
N GLY A 86 -7.48 12.31 6.22
CA GLY A 86 -8.33 11.91 7.33
C GLY A 86 -8.00 10.52 7.83
N ASP A 87 -8.61 10.15 8.95
CA ASP A 87 -8.47 8.81 9.51
C ASP A 87 -9.17 7.79 8.61
N PHE A 88 -8.40 6.86 8.04
CA PHE A 88 -8.93 5.81 7.16
C PHE A 88 -10.06 5.00 7.83
N LEU A 89 -9.95 4.71 9.12
CA LEU A 89 -10.97 3.95 9.85
C LEU A 89 -12.32 4.66 9.94
N HIS A 90 -12.33 5.99 9.86
CA HIS A 90 -13.53 6.83 9.92
C HIS A 90 -13.92 7.44 8.56
N THR A 91 -13.17 7.13 7.51
CA THR A 91 -13.46 7.61 6.15
C THR A 91 -14.57 6.79 5.53
N ASP A 92 -15.55 7.45 4.92
CA ASP A 92 -16.54 6.79 4.06
C ASP A 92 -15.86 6.33 2.78
N LEU A 93 -15.85 5.03 2.53
CA LEU A 93 -15.21 4.43 1.35
C LEU A 93 -16.15 4.27 0.16
N THR A 94 -17.43 4.53 0.33
CA THR A 94 -18.44 4.33 -0.73
C THR A 94 -18.22 5.18 -1.99
N PRO A 95 -17.65 6.39 -1.93
CA PRO A 95 -17.36 7.18 -3.12
C PRO A 95 -16.23 6.64 -3.99
N PHE A 96 -15.42 5.71 -3.47
CA PHE A 96 -14.22 5.25 -4.14
C PHE A 96 -14.43 3.90 -4.83
N ALA A 97 -13.77 3.72 -5.97
CA ALA A 97 -13.76 2.42 -6.66
C ALA A 97 -13.10 1.35 -5.77
N ARG A 98 -13.66 0.15 -5.77
CA ARG A 98 -13.15 -0.99 -4.99
C ARG A 98 -11.70 -1.32 -5.41
N PRO A 99 -10.80 -1.54 -4.46
CA PRO A 99 -9.42 -1.84 -4.80
C PRO A 99 -9.20 -3.28 -5.25
N ASP A 100 -8.36 -3.44 -6.26
CA ASP A 100 -7.76 -4.73 -6.65
C ASP A 100 -6.51 -5.03 -5.81
N ALA A 101 -5.81 -4.00 -5.41
CA ALA A 101 -4.63 -4.11 -4.57
C ALA A 101 -4.59 -2.99 -3.54
N VAL A 102 -4.18 -3.33 -2.34
CA VAL A 102 -4.03 -2.39 -1.23
C VAL A 102 -2.65 -2.53 -0.61
N PHE A 103 -1.94 -1.43 -0.50
CA PHE A 103 -0.71 -1.35 0.28
C PHE A 103 -0.98 -0.61 1.59
N ILE A 104 -0.60 -1.21 2.72
CA ILE A 104 -0.69 -0.57 4.02
C ILE A 104 0.72 -0.16 4.44
N GLY A 105 0.99 1.15 4.43
CA GLY A 105 2.27 1.72 4.83
C GLY A 105 2.28 2.17 6.27
N GLY A 106 1.48 3.19 6.59
CA GLY A 106 1.31 3.71 7.94
C GLY A 106 0.00 3.26 8.57
N HIS A 107 0.04 2.64 9.74
CA HIS A 107 -1.14 2.10 10.40
C HIS A 107 -1.41 2.66 11.81
N GLY A 108 -0.45 3.37 12.42
CA GLY A 108 -0.61 4.01 13.74
C GLY A 108 -1.06 3.05 14.85
N GLY A 109 -0.70 1.77 14.77
CA GLY A 109 -1.12 0.75 15.72
C GLY A 109 -2.50 0.14 15.46
N HIS A 110 -3.16 0.50 14.34
CA HIS A 110 -4.51 0.04 13.98
C HIS A 110 -4.53 -0.92 12.78
N LEU A 111 -3.48 -1.70 12.61
CA LEU A 111 -3.32 -2.57 11.44
C LEU A 111 -4.44 -3.60 11.30
N GLU A 112 -4.85 -4.23 12.39
CA GLU A 112 -5.91 -5.26 12.38
C GLU A 112 -7.25 -4.67 11.96
N GLU A 113 -7.62 -3.51 12.47
CA GLU A 113 -8.85 -2.80 12.12
C GLU A 113 -8.84 -2.32 10.66
N MET A 114 -7.68 -1.88 10.17
CA MET A 114 -7.52 -1.52 8.76
C MET A 114 -7.73 -2.73 7.84
N ILE A 115 -7.17 -3.88 8.18
CA ILE A 115 -7.36 -5.13 7.42
C ILE A 115 -8.84 -5.50 7.38
N GLU A 116 -9.53 -5.46 8.52
CA GLU A 116 -10.97 -5.73 8.60
C GLU A 116 -11.78 -4.81 7.67
N LYS A 117 -11.49 -3.52 7.71
CA LYS A 117 -12.16 -2.54 6.87
C LYS A 117 -11.88 -2.75 5.38
N VAL A 118 -10.63 -3.00 5.02
CA VAL A 118 -10.22 -3.27 3.63
C VAL A 118 -10.88 -4.53 3.09
N LYS A 119 -10.96 -5.61 3.90
CA LYS A 119 -11.62 -6.85 3.49
C LYS A 119 -13.04 -6.63 2.97
N GLN A 120 -13.79 -5.71 3.57
CA GLN A 120 -15.17 -5.44 3.20
C GLN A 120 -15.32 -4.85 1.79
N VAL A 121 -14.28 -4.20 1.29
CA VAL A 121 -14.29 -3.51 0.00
C VAL A 121 -13.33 -4.10 -1.03
N LEU A 122 -12.43 -4.98 -0.61
CA LEU A 122 -11.45 -5.62 -1.49
C LEU A 122 -12.15 -6.41 -2.60
N HIS A 123 -11.67 -6.26 -3.83
CA HIS A 123 -12.12 -7.06 -4.95
C HIS A 123 -11.90 -8.56 -4.67
N PRO A 124 -12.77 -9.50 -5.13
CA PRO A 124 -12.64 -10.93 -4.83
C PRO A 124 -11.27 -11.53 -5.16
N GLU A 125 -10.63 -11.08 -6.21
CA GLU A 125 -9.28 -11.49 -6.62
C GLU A 125 -8.17 -10.54 -6.13
N GLY A 126 -8.52 -9.64 -5.22
CA GLY A 126 -7.62 -8.60 -4.74
C GLY A 126 -6.63 -9.09 -3.67
N CYS A 127 -5.63 -8.25 -3.39
CA CYS A 127 -4.62 -8.53 -2.39
C CYS A 127 -4.34 -7.34 -1.48
N ILE A 128 -3.87 -7.65 -0.27
CA ILE A 128 -3.29 -6.69 0.67
C ILE A 128 -1.80 -6.97 0.76
N VAL A 129 -0.98 -5.94 0.63
CA VAL A 129 0.46 -6.01 0.83
C VAL A 129 0.88 -5.11 1.96
N PHE A 130 1.78 -5.60 2.80
CA PHE A 130 2.31 -4.92 3.97
C PHE A 130 3.81 -5.18 4.10
N ASN A 131 4.58 -4.13 4.33
CA ASN A 131 6.01 -4.23 4.60
C ASN A 131 6.26 -4.17 6.10
N SER A 132 6.56 -5.31 6.69
CA SER A 132 6.89 -5.39 8.11
C SER A 132 8.36 -5.06 8.35
N VAL A 133 8.61 -4.17 9.31
CA VAL A 133 9.96 -3.79 9.77
C VAL A 133 10.22 -4.20 11.21
N SER A 134 9.27 -4.88 11.85
CA SER A 134 9.38 -5.34 13.24
C SER A 134 8.59 -6.64 13.46
N ALA A 135 9.01 -7.42 14.45
CA ALA A 135 8.28 -8.63 14.87
C ALA A 135 6.85 -8.30 15.31
N GLU A 136 6.65 -7.18 16.00
CA GLU A 136 5.34 -6.72 16.47
C GLU A 136 4.38 -6.44 15.32
N SER A 137 4.82 -5.71 14.31
CA SER A 137 3.98 -5.40 13.13
C SER A 137 3.70 -6.65 12.29
N LYS A 138 4.66 -7.56 12.18
CA LYS A 138 4.46 -8.86 11.54
C LYS A 138 3.36 -9.68 12.23
N GLU A 139 3.43 -9.79 13.55
CA GLU A 139 2.42 -10.51 14.35
C GLU A 139 1.04 -9.86 14.23
N ALA A 140 0.96 -8.53 14.25
CA ALA A 140 -0.30 -7.81 14.08
C ALA A 140 -0.92 -8.07 12.70
N PHE A 141 -0.11 -8.08 11.65
CA PHE A 141 -0.59 -8.43 10.31
C PHE A 141 -1.10 -9.87 10.26
N CYS A 142 -0.35 -10.83 10.76
CA CYS A 142 -0.77 -12.23 10.81
C CYS A 142 -2.09 -12.41 11.56
N ARG A 143 -2.25 -11.77 12.72
CA ARG A 143 -3.50 -11.82 13.50
C ARG A 143 -4.67 -11.23 12.72
N GLY A 144 -4.46 -10.09 12.07
CA GLY A 144 -5.50 -9.45 11.25
C GLY A 144 -5.96 -10.33 10.09
N ILE A 145 -5.02 -10.98 9.41
CA ILE A 145 -5.32 -11.90 8.31
C ILE A 145 -6.06 -13.14 8.83
N GLU A 146 -5.60 -13.74 9.90
CA GLU A 146 -6.23 -14.92 10.51
C GLU A 146 -7.66 -14.64 10.98
N ARG A 147 -7.85 -13.55 11.74
CA ARG A 147 -9.17 -13.15 12.26
C ARG A 147 -10.18 -12.86 11.15
N ASN A 148 -9.73 -12.41 10.00
CA ASN A 148 -10.58 -12.14 8.85
C ASN A 148 -10.74 -13.33 7.89
N GLY A 149 -10.18 -14.50 8.24
CA GLY A 149 -10.29 -15.70 7.41
C GLY A 149 -9.66 -15.53 6.02
N MET A 150 -8.64 -14.68 5.93
CA MET A 150 -7.88 -14.44 4.70
C MET A 150 -6.71 -15.42 4.58
N VAL A 151 -6.14 -15.51 3.40
CA VAL A 151 -4.99 -16.38 3.10
C VAL A 151 -3.70 -15.57 3.14
N LEU A 152 -2.78 -15.96 4.02
CA LEU A 152 -1.43 -15.41 4.07
C LEU A 152 -0.53 -16.19 3.10
N HIS A 153 0.10 -15.48 2.18
CA HIS A 153 1.07 -16.06 1.25
C HIS A 153 2.48 -16.06 1.82
N PRO A 154 3.40 -16.86 1.26
CA PRO A 154 4.82 -16.81 1.65
C PRO A 154 5.38 -15.39 1.49
N SER A 155 6.09 -14.91 2.50
CA SER A 155 6.67 -13.57 2.50
C SER A 155 8.04 -13.52 1.82
N THR A 156 8.41 -12.33 1.35
CA THR A 156 9.73 -12.04 0.78
C THR A 156 10.55 -11.24 1.78
N HIS A 157 11.75 -11.71 2.08
CA HIS A 157 12.68 -11.05 2.98
C HIS A 157 13.71 -10.23 2.19
N ILE A 158 13.87 -8.97 2.58
CA ILE A 158 14.85 -8.08 2.00
C ILE A 158 15.76 -7.56 3.10
N ALA A 159 17.05 -7.79 2.97
CA ALA A 159 18.07 -7.22 3.83
C ALA A 159 18.97 -6.31 3.00
N LEU A 160 19.02 -5.04 3.35
CA LEU A 160 19.86 -4.03 2.72
C LEU A 160 20.96 -3.61 3.70
N ASN A 161 22.13 -4.26 3.61
CA ASN A 161 23.34 -3.91 4.36
C ASN A 161 23.12 -3.66 5.86
N GLU A 162 23.25 -2.41 6.29
CA GLU A 162 23.16 -1.98 7.70
C GLU A 162 21.73 -1.69 8.16
N TYR A 163 20.74 -1.86 7.28
CA TYR A 163 19.35 -1.56 7.58
C TYR A 163 18.60 -2.79 8.11
N ASN A 164 17.59 -2.53 8.93
CA ASN A 164 16.71 -3.58 9.41
C ASN A 164 16.08 -4.32 8.23
N PRO A 165 16.03 -5.65 8.29
CA PRO A 165 15.37 -6.43 7.25
C PRO A 165 13.90 -6.04 7.13
N ILE A 166 13.42 -5.99 5.90
CA ILE A 166 12.01 -5.77 5.57
C ILE A 166 11.41 -7.11 5.15
N GLU A 167 10.27 -7.46 5.70
CA GLU A 167 9.50 -8.60 5.27
C GLU A 167 8.25 -8.12 4.52
N ILE A 168 8.18 -8.46 3.24
CA ILE A 168 7.04 -8.15 2.39
C ILE A 168 6.02 -9.26 2.55
N MET A 169 4.86 -8.92 3.06
CA MET A 169 3.77 -9.84 3.37
C MET A 169 2.59 -9.58 2.44
N LYS A 170 2.00 -10.66 1.93
CA LYS A 170 0.85 -10.61 1.02
C LYS A 170 -0.27 -11.49 1.53
N ALA A 171 -1.48 -10.99 1.48
CA ALA A 171 -2.69 -11.74 1.80
C ALA A 171 -3.77 -11.54 0.74
N THR A 172 -4.60 -12.56 0.55
CA THR A 172 -5.75 -12.56 -0.36
C THR A 172 -6.99 -13.06 0.35
N LEU A 173 -8.15 -12.83 -0.26
CA LEU A 173 -9.37 -13.50 0.16
C LEU A 173 -9.26 -15.01 -0.10
N SER A 174 -9.95 -15.76 0.73
CA SER A 174 -10.03 -17.22 0.58
C SER A 174 -10.97 -17.63 -0.55
#